data_f1b475b5250cbbc2e645fc97e08a5101
#
_entry.id   f1b475b5250cbbc2e645fc97e08a5101
#
_cell.length_a   1.000
_cell.length_b   1.000
_cell.length_c   1.000
_cell.angle_alpha   90.00
_cell.angle_beta   90.00
_cell.angle_gamma   90.00
#
_symmetry.space_group_name_H-M   'P 1'
#
loop_
_entity.id
_entity.type
_entity.pdbx_description
1 polymer ?
#
loop_
_entity_poly.entity_id
_entity_poly.type
_entity_poly.pdbx_seq_one_letter_code
_entity_poly.pdbx_strand_id
1 'polypeptide(L)'
;MSDKTIQNTTVGTVQPGALTAIARKEDFLQHLQDFLDTHKTEKWCVAAIDVEHFRLYNELYGTEQGDTLLNTLASHLLDYQKTSGCPVGYWGNDDFFLCLPDDRVQQQDIVITLQTCVSPNHQDVTFFLALGLCPVSEHPEADAATLCNYAQIAVMNPDHSGSGIHRFAPAMLDSLKAQQQLLSELEHALDNHEFTFFLQPKCNSMTRAIVGMEALVRWNHPTRGCVQPSEFMPLLESTGLISRLDQYIWEAVCQTLQKWQASGSNLVPVSVNVSVVDIVNLDVPQIFSDLVEKYQLEPKLLLAEITETMLAETPRWWKTPSRACTARASR
;
A
#
# COMPACT_ATOMS: atom_id res chain seq x y z
N MET A 1 -3.57 -7.48 -52.96
CA MET A 1 -2.13 -7.46 -52.75
C MET A 1 -1.74 -6.02 -52.55
N SER A 2 -1.57 -5.60 -51.31
CA SER A 2 -0.91 -4.35 -50.96
C SER A 2 -0.39 -4.55 -49.54
N ASP A 3 0.89 -4.82 -49.46
CA ASP A 3 1.70 -4.86 -48.25
C ASP A 3 1.61 -3.52 -47.52
N LYS A 4 1.06 -3.50 -46.33
CA LYS A 4 1.28 -2.44 -45.38
C LYS A 4 2.46 -2.83 -44.49
N THR A 5 3.64 -2.38 -44.91
CA THR A 5 4.86 -2.34 -44.13
C THR A 5 4.59 -1.59 -42.81
N ILE A 6 4.66 -2.31 -41.70
CA ILE A 6 4.69 -1.73 -40.37
C ILE A 6 6.02 -0.97 -40.27
N GLN A 7 5.94 0.36 -40.30
CA GLN A 7 7.10 1.19 -40.03
C GLN A 7 7.48 0.99 -38.59
N ASN A 8 8.69 0.46 -38.36
CA ASN A 8 9.40 0.47 -37.10
C ASN A 8 9.42 1.89 -36.54
N THR A 9 8.66 2.11 -35.48
CA THR A 9 8.75 3.33 -34.68
C THR A 9 10.13 3.34 -34.03
N THR A 10 10.97 4.23 -34.47
CA THR A 10 12.31 4.49 -33.94
C THR A 10 12.21 4.71 -32.43
N VAL A 11 12.89 3.90 -31.65
CA VAL A 11 13.15 4.14 -30.22
C VAL A 11 13.81 5.50 -30.12
N GLY A 12 13.11 6.50 -29.60
CA GLY A 12 13.60 7.85 -29.46
C GLY A 12 14.90 7.84 -28.64
N THR A 13 15.90 8.54 -29.12
CA THR A 13 17.16 8.74 -28.40
C THR A 13 16.87 9.45 -27.08
N VAL A 14 17.11 8.76 -25.94
CA VAL A 14 16.99 9.36 -24.59
C VAL A 14 17.86 10.63 -24.53
N GLN A 15 17.22 11.77 -24.26
CA GLN A 15 17.93 13.04 -24.14
C GLN A 15 18.56 13.13 -22.74
N PRO A 16 19.90 13.20 -22.60
CA PRO A 16 20.53 13.41 -21.30
C PRO A 16 20.01 14.70 -20.67
N GLY A 17 19.49 14.62 -19.45
CA GLY A 17 18.98 15.79 -18.72
C GLY A 17 17.49 16.13 -18.98
N ALA A 18 16.70 15.24 -19.55
CA ALA A 18 15.27 15.45 -19.75
C ALA A 18 14.52 15.79 -18.43
N LEU A 19 14.88 15.16 -17.31
CA LEU A 19 14.34 15.48 -15.98
C LEU A 19 14.66 16.92 -15.53
N THR A 20 15.72 17.54 -16.03
CA THR A 20 16.02 18.93 -15.71
C THR A 20 15.36 19.91 -16.69
N ALA A 21 14.95 19.45 -17.85
CA ALA A 21 14.28 20.24 -18.88
C ALA A 21 12.76 20.29 -18.75
N ILE A 22 12.16 19.28 -18.08
CA ILE A 22 10.72 19.24 -17.83
C ILE A 22 10.31 20.25 -16.75
N ALA A 23 9.15 20.87 -16.91
CA ALA A 23 8.67 21.89 -15.97
C ALA A 23 8.55 21.34 -14.55
N ARG A 24 9.03 22.10 -13.56
CA ARG A 24 8.86 21.80 -12.15
C ARG A 24 7.45 22.21 -11.70
N LYS A 25 7.09 21.83 -10.48
CA LYS A 25 5.74 21.95 -9.93
C LYS A 25 5.11 23.32 -10.16
N GLU A 26 5.79 24.38 -9.74
CA GLU A 26 5.27 25.75 -9.82
C GLU A 26 5.07 26.20 -11.28
N ASP A 27 6.08 25.98 -12.12
CA ASP A 27 6.04 26.32 -13.55
C ASP A 27 4.98 25.48 -14.28
N PHE A 28 4.89 24.19 -13.97
CA PHE A 28 3.88 23.33 -14.56
C PHE A 28 2.45 23.77 -14.20
N LEU A 29 2.19 24.07 -12.94
CA LEU A 29 0.87 24.52 -12.49
C LEU A 29 0.45 25.82 -13.17
N GLN A 30 1.39 26.76 -13.33
CA GLN A 30 1.11 27.99 -14.07
C GLN A 30 0.82 27.71 -15.54
N HIS A 31 1.67 26.92 -16.21
CA HIS A 31 1.45 26.55 -17.61
C HIS A 31 0.15 25.79 -17.84
N LEU A 32 -0.21 24.88 -16.91
CA LEU A 32 -1.45 24.13 -16.96
C LEU A 32 -2.65 25.08 -16.81
N GLN A 33 -2.63 26.00 -15.86
CA GLN A 33 -3.71 26.97 -15.65
C GLN A 33 -3.90 27.84 -16.90
N ASP A 34 -2.82 28.43 -17.44
CA ASP A 34 -2.85 29.25 -18.65
C ASP A 34 -3.37 28.46 -19.87
N PHE A 35 -2.97 27.19 -20.00
CA PHE A 35 -3.44 26.30 -21.05
C PHE A 35 -4.95 26.04 -20.93
N LEU A 36 -5.44 25.68 -19.76
CA LEU A 36 -6.87 25.42 -19.51
C LEU A 36 -7.72 26.68 -19.71
N ASP A 37 -7.21 27.84 -19.31
CA ASP A 37 -7.91 29.11 -19.49
C ASP A 37 -8.06 29.52 -20.96
N THR A 38 -7.09 29.13 -21.81
CA THR A 38 -7.15 29.40 -23.25
C THR A 38 -7.94 28.36 -24.04
N HIS A 39 -8.08 27.12 -23.52
CA HIS A 39 -8.72 25.98 -24.24
C HIS A 39 -10.04 25.54 -23.59
N LYS A 40 -10.82 26.48 -23.07
CA LYS A 40 -12.07 26.20 -22.30
C LYS A 40 -13.17 25.44 -23.08
N THR A 41 -13.13 25.46 -24.41
CA THR A 41 -14.15 24.81 -25.26
C THR A 41 -13.87 23.34 -25.53
N GLU A 42 -12.68 22.88 -25.25
CA GLU A 42 -12.25 21.51 -25.48
C GLU A 42 -12.33 20.67 -24.20
N LYS A 43 -12.41 19.36 -24.38
CA LYS A 43 -12.47 18.43 -23.24
C LYS A 43 -11.06 17.95 -22.90
N TRP A 44 -10.57 18.39 -21.76
CA TRP A 44 -9.26 18.07 -21.25
C TRP A 44 -9.33 17.22 -19.98
N CYS A 45 -8.27 16.45 -19.76
CA CYS A 45 -8.06 15.66 -18.58
C CYS A 45 -6.66 15.96 -18.02
N VAL A 46 -6.55 16.12 -16.73
CA VAL A 46 -5.24 16.15 -16.04
C VAL A 46 -4.91 14.74 -15.59
N ALA A 47 -3.70 14.29 -15.89
CA ALA A 47 -3.21 12.97 -15.50
C ALA A 47 -2.02 13.09 -14.56
N ALA A 48 -2.02 12.26 -13.53
CA ALA A 48 -0.84 11.89 -12.74
C ALA A 48 -0.34 10.52 -13.22
N ILE A 49 0.97 10.37 -13.32
CA ILE A 49 1.63 9.10 -13.66
C ILE A 49 2.38 8.62 -12.43
N ASP A 50 2.21 7.36 -12.08
CA ASP A 50 2.96 6.63 -11.06
C ASP A 50 3.72 5.46 -11.71
N VAL A 51 4.96 5.24 -11.26
CA VAL A 51 5.76 4.08 -11.66
C VAL A 51 5.66 3.04 -10.57
N GLU A 52 4.78 2.06 -10.76
CA GLU A 52 4.54 1.04 -9.74
C GLU A 52 5.84 0.35 -9.32
N HIS A 53 6.02 0.22 -8.01
CA HIS A 53 7.20 -0.40 -7.40
C HIS A 53 8.54 0.28 -7.72
N PHE A 54 8.58 1.58 -8.03
CA PHE A 54 9.81 2.31 -8.36
C PHE A 54 10.89 2.21 -7.28
N ARG A 55 10.49 2.24 -6.01
CA ARG A 55 11.41 2.04 -4.90
C ARG A 55 12.07 0.66 -4.93
N LEU A 56 11.28 -0.41 -5.18
CA LEU A 56 11.80 -1.77 -5.32
C LEU A 56 12.76 -1.87 -6.52
N TYR A 57 12.45 -1.18 -7.61
CA TYR A 57 13.35 -1.09 -8.76
C TYR A 57 14.71 -0.52 -8.35
N ASN A 58 14.71 0.59 -7.63
CA ASN A 58 15.96 1.20 -7.16
C ASN A 58 16.75 0.29 -6.21
N GLU A 59 16.08 -0.50 -5.38
CA GLU A 59 16.74 -1.47 -4.49
C GLU A 59 17.36 -2.64 -5.26
N LEU A 60 16.72 -3.10 -6.34
CA LEU A 60 17.19 -4.23 -7.15
C LEU A 60 18.28 -3.83 -8.16
N TYR A 61 18.16 -2.67 -8.79
CA TYR A 61 19.00 -2.27 -9.95
C TYR A 61 19.86 -1.03 -9.68
N GLY A 62 19.70 -0.40 -8.52
CA GLY A 62 20.41 0.82 -8.14
C GLY A 62 19.73 2.10 -8.63
N THR A 63 20.00 3.20 -7.91
CA THR A 63 19.40 4.52 -8.17
C THR A 63 19.76 5.08 -9.55
N GLU A 64 20.95 4.76 -10.08
CA GLU A 64 21.38 5.20 -11.42
C GLU A 64 20.47 4.63 -12.53
N GLN A 65 20.01 3.39 -12.38
CA GLN A 65 19.06 2.79 -13.32
C GLN A 65 17.67 3.41 -13.18
N GLY A 66 17.24 3.70 -11.95
CA GLY A 66 16.01 4.43 -11.70
C GLY A 66 16.01 5.83 -12.32
N ASP A 67 17.09 6.58 -12.17
CA ASP A 67 17.28 7.88 -12.81
C ASP A 67 17.23 7.78 -14.35
N THR A 68 17.78 6.70 -14.90
CA THR A 68 17.72 6.43 -16.36
C THR A 68 16.28 6.19 -16.81
N LEU A 69 15.49 5.43 -16.04
CA LEU A 69 14.10 5.18 -16.32
C LEU A 69 13.28 6.48 -16.28
N LEU A 70 13.44 7.28 -15.22
CA LEU A 70 12.76 8.57 -15.10
C LEU A 70 13.15 9.55 -16.20
N ASN A 71 14.44 9.61 -16.60
CA ASN A 71 14.89 10.42 -17.73
C ASN A 71 14.27 9.96 -19.06
N THR A 72 14.09 8.65 -19.24
CA THR A 72 13.41 8.11 -20.42
C THR A 72 11.95 8.56 -20.46
N LEU A 73 11.23 8.42 -19.34
CA LEU A 73 9.84 8.87 -19.23
C LEU A 73 9.73 10.38 -19.48
N ALA A 74 10.59 11.20 -18.85
CA ALA A 74 10.62 12.63 -19.04
C ALA A 74 10.87 13.01 -20.53
N SER A 75 11.75 12.30 -21.22
CA SER A 75 12.03 12.52 -22.65
C SER A 75 10.78 12.32 -23.51
N HIS A 76 10.03 11.23 -23.27
CA HIS A 76 8.80 10.95 -24.01
C HIS A 76 7.69 11.96 -23.70
N LEU A 77 7.57 12.40 -22.44
CA LEU A 77 6.63 13.45 -22.06
C LEU A 77 6.96 14.78 -22.70
N LEU A 78 8.24 15.15 -22.80
CA LEU A 78 8.67 16.36 -23.51
C LEU A 78 8.40 16.27 -25.03
N ASP A 79 8.56 15.11 -25.63
CA ASP A 79 8.21 14.92 -27.04
C ASP A 79 6.69 14.94 -27.25
N TYR A 80 5.91 14.42 -26.33
CA TYR A 80 4.46 14.59 -26.31
C TYR A 80 4.08 16.09 -26.22
N GLN A 81 4.69 16.85 -25.31
CA GLN A 81 4.46 18.29 -25.20
C GLN A 81 4.78 19.04 -26.49
N LYS A 82 5.89 18.72 -27.17
CA LYS A 82 6.28 19.35 -28.45
C LYS A 82 5.26 19.09 -29.56
N THR A 83 4.67 17.89 -29.57
CA THR A 83 3.76 17.47 -30.67
C THR A 83 2.33 17.89 -30.41
N SER A 84 1.86 17.83 -29.14
CA SER A 84 0.47 18.14 -28.77
C SER A 84 0.26 19.58 -28.32
N GLY A 85 1.33 20.25 -27.84
CA GLY A 85 1.23 21.54 -27.15
C GLY A 85 0.73 21.43 -25.70
N CYS A 86 0.39 20.23 -25.22
CA CYS A 86 -0.15 20.04 -23.86
C CYS A 86 0.93 20.15 -22.79
N PRO A 87 0.67 20.78 -21.65
CA PRO A 87 1.64 20.89 -20.56
C PRO A 87 2.00 19.52 -19.98
N VAL A 88 3.30 19.37 -19.62
CA VAL A 88 3.83 18.24 -18.85
C VAL A 88 4.70 18.74 -17.71
N GLY A 89 4.75 18.01 -16.60
CA GLY A 89 5.49 18.41 -15.40
C GLY A 89 6.06 17.24 -14.62
N TYR A 90 7.04 17.55 -13.77
CA TYR A 90 7.70 16.63 -12.88
C TYR A 90 7.83 17.23 -11.48
N TRP A 91 7.31 16.53 -10.46
CA TRP A 91 7.27 17.05 -9.10
C TRP A 91 8.32 16.44 -8.17
N GLY A 92 9.11 15.52 -8.67
CA GLY A 92 10.15 14.80 -7.91
C GLY A 92 9.81 13.31 -7.75
N ASN A 93 10.74 12.52 -7.25
CA ASN A 93 10.65 11.06 -7.17
C ASN A 93 10.24 10.45 -8.51
N ASP A 94 9.09 9.81 -8.57
CA ASP A 94 8.44 9.25 -9.76
C ASP A 94 7.12 9.95 -10.14
N ASP A 95 6.84 11.12 -9.54
CA ASP A 95 5.62 11.89 -9.77
C ASP A 95 5.68 12.73 -11.05
N PHE A 96 4.97 12.31 -12.09
CA PHE A 96 4.82 13.05 -13.33
C PHE A 96 3.37 13.45 -13.57
N PHE A 97 3.19 14.59 -14.27
CA PHE A 97 1.88 15.10 -14.62
C PHE A 97 1.83 15.52 -16.08
N LEU A 98 0.65 15.36 -16.69
CA LEU A 98 0.40 15.85 -18.04
C LEU A 98 -1.05 16.27 -18.23
N CYS A 99 -1.29 17.18 -19.18
CA CYS A 99 -2.60 17.45 -19.72
C CYS A 99 -2.80 16.64 -21.01
N LEU A 100 -3.97 16.04 -21.19
CA LEU A 100 -4.29 15.24 -22.36
C LEU A 100 -5.79 15.39 -22.70
N PRO A 101 -6.20 15.08 -23.95
CA PRO A 101 -7.62 15.09 -24.31
C PRO A 101 -8.42 14.09 -23.47
N ASP A 102 -9.66 14.46 -23.12
CA ASP A 102 -10.60 13.54 -22.45
C ASP A 102 -11.22 12.57 -23.47
N ASP A 103 -10.37 11.74 -24.06
CA ASP A 103 -10.71 10.72 -25.05
C ASP A 103 -10.09 9.37 -24.65
N ARG A 104 -10.93 8.36 -24.45
CA ARG A 104 -10.49 7.06 -23.94
C ARG A 104 -9.49 6.34 -24.84
N VAL A 105 -9.62 6.50 -26.16
CA VAL A 105 -8.72 5.84 -27.13
C VAL A 105 -7.34 6.48 -27.05
N GLN A 106 -7.27 7.82 -27.08
CA GLN A 106 -6.01 8.54 -26.96
C GLN A 106 -5.33 8.31 -25.60
N GLN A 107 -6.11 8.25 -24.51
CA GLN A 107 -5.58 7.93 -23.18
C GLN A 107 -4.95 6.53 -23.14
N GLN A 108 -5.60 5.53 -23.73
CA GLN A 108 -5.08 4.18 -23.83
C GLN A 108 -3.79 4.12 -24.69
N ASP A 109 -3.76 4.81 -25.81
CA ASP A 109 -2.60 4.86 -26.71
C ASP A 109 -1.39 5.52 -26.01
N ILE A 110 -1.62 6.57 -25.22
CA ILE A 110 -0.56 7.22 -24.44
C ILE A 110 0.01 6.26 -23.38
N VAL A 111 -0.84 5.56 -22.62
CA VAL A 111 -0.39 4.57 -21.63
C VAL A 111 0.45 3.48 -22.28
N ILE A 112 -0.03 2.90 -23.37
CA ILE A 112 0.70 1.84 -24.09
C ILE A 112 2.05 2.36 -24.59
N THR A 113 2.08 3.59 -25.11
CA THR A 113 3.31 4.21 -25.61
C THR A 113 4.31 4.42 -24.46
N LEU A 114 3.89 5.04 -23.36
CA LEU A 114 4.74 5.29 -22.20
C LEU A 114 5.21 3.97 -21.58
N GLN A 115 4.32 3.00 -21.40
CA GLN A 115 4.65 1.68 -20.87
C GLN A 115 5.71 0.97 -21.71
N THR A 116 5.58 1.03 -23.06
CA THR A 116 6.54 0.43 -23.98
C THR A 116 7.91 1.10 -23.90
N CYS A 117 7.95 2.42 -23.67
CA CYS A 117 9.17 3.20 -23.61
C CYS A 117 9.96 2.97 -22.32
N VAL A 118 9.28 2.75 -21.20
CA VAL A 118 9.91 2.55 -19.88
C VAL A 118 10.13 1.08 -19.55
N SER A 119 9.64 0.15 -20.36
CA SER A 119 9.91 -1.29 -20.16
C SER A 119 11.41 -1.55 -20.33
N PRO A 120 12.16 -1.79 -19.25
CA PRO A 120 13.58 -2.05 -19.37
C PRO A 120 13.82 -3.40 -20.05
N ASN A 121 14.96 -3.53 -20.73
CA ASN A 121 15.41 -4.80 -21.35
C ASN A 121 15.72 -5.90 -20.30
N HIS A 122 15.28 -5.76 -19.05
CA HIS A 122 15.48 -6.73 -17.97
C HIS A 122 14.28 -7.68 -17.93
N GLN A 123 14.52 -8.94 -18.22
CA GLN A 123 13.51 -9.98 -18.36
C GLN A 123 12.85 -10.40 -17.03
N ASP A 124 13.35 -9.94 -15.89
CA ASP A 124 12.99 -10.49 -14.59
C ASP A 124 11.96 -9.67 -13.79
N VAL A 125 11.75 -8.40 -14.13
CA VAL A 125 10.76 -7.55 -13.44
C VAL A 125 10.00 -6.70 -14.45
N THR A 126 8.68 -6.88 -14.46
CA THR A 126 7.78 -6.06 -15.29
C THR A 126 7.34 -4.86 -14.47
N PHE A 127 7.66 -3.65 -14.96
CA PHE A 127 7.17 -2.40 -14.38
C PHE A 127 5.89 -1.99 -15.09
N PHE A 128 4.98 -1.46 -14.31
CA PHE A 128 3.73 -0.94 -14.83
C PHE A 128 3.63 0.55 -14.52
N LEU A 129 3.10 1.29 -15.47
CA LEU A 129 2.69 2.67 -15.25
C LEU A 129 1.19 2.69 -14.96
N ALA A 130 0.83 3.37 -13.88
CA ALA A 130 -0.55 3.70 -13.56
C ALA A 130 -0.82 5.17 -13.88
N LEU A 131 -1.99 5.48 -14.43
CA LEU A 131 -2.44 6.83 -14.68
C LEU A 131 -3.69 7.13 -13.87
N GLY A 132 -3.59 8.17 -13.03
CA GLY A 132 -4.75 8.77 -12.39
C GLY A 132 -5.27 9.93 -13.23
N LEU A 133 -6.52 9.91 -13.62
CA LEU A 133 -7.15 10.90 -14.51
C LEU A 133 -8.18 11.74 -13.76
N CYS A 134 -8.11 13.06 -13.93
CA CYS A 134 -9.12 14.01 -13.51
C CYS A 134 -9.66 14.79 -14.71
N PRO A 135 -10.90 14.54 -15.16
CA PRO A 135 -11.52 15.30 -16.23
C PRO A 135 -11.85 16.73 -15.78
N VAL A 136 -11.34 17.72 -16.51
CA VAL A 136 -11.56 19.13 -16.18
C VAL A 136 -13.04 19.49 -16.23
N SER A 137 -13.81 18.91 -17.16
CA SER A 137 -15.23 19.18 -17.34
C SER A 137 -16.10 18.72 -16.17
N GLU A 138 -15.63 17.77 -15.36
CA GLU A 138 -16.35 17.29 -14.16
C GLU A 138 -16.06 18.17 -12.93
N HIS A 139 -15.04 19.05 -13.02
CA HIS A 139 -14.59 19.92 -11.92
C HIS A 139 -14.33 21.36 -12.39
N PRO A 140 -15.35 22.07 -12.92
CA PRO A 140 -15.19 23.35 -13.60
C PRO A 140 -14.67 24.49 -12.68
N GLU A 141 -14.85 24.35 -11.37
CA GLU A 141 -14.39 25.33 -10.37
C GLU A 141 -12.99 25.03 -9.81
N ALA A 142 -12.38 23.89 -10.21
CA ALA A 142 -11.08 23.48 -9.69
C ALA A 142 -9.94 24.19 -10.45
N ASP A 143 -8.97 24.68 -9.71
CA ASP A 143 -7.70 25.18 -10.27
C ASP A 143 -6.76 24.03 -10.68
N ALA A 144 -5.69 24.35 -11.38
CA ALA A 144 -4.68 23.40 -11.84
C ALA A 144 -4.13 22.54 -10.70
N ALA A 145 -3.90 23.13 -9.52
CA ALA A 145 -3.37 22.40 -8.37
C ALA A 145 -4.37 21.36 -7.83
N THR A 146 -5.64 21.74 -7.74
CA THR A 146 -6.72 20.86 -7.32
C THR A 146 -6.93 19.69 -8.30
N LEU A 147 -6.90 19.98 -9.61
CA LEU A 147 -7.01 18.94 -10.64
C LEU A 147 -5.86 17.93 -10.58
N CYS A 148 -4.62 18.42 -10.37
CA CYS A 148 -3.46 17.53 -10.17
C CYS A 148 -3.60 16.67 -8.91
N ASN A 149 -4.06 17.25 -7.80
CA ASN A 149 -4.31 16.48 -6.57
C ASN A 149 -5.38 15.40 -6.77
N TYR A 150 -6.45 15.70 -7.51
CA TYR A 150 -7.48 14.71 -7.82
C TYR A 150 -6.94 13.58 -8.72
N ALA A 151 -6.11 13.91 -9.71
CA ALA A 151 -5.45 12.92 -10.53
C ALA A 151 -4.51 12.03 -9.69
N GLN A 152 -3.77 12.62 -8.75
CA GLN A 152 -2.88 11.87 -7.84
C GLN A 152 -3.69 10.97 -6.89
N ILE A 153 -4.82 11.42 -6.37
CA ILE A 153 -5.72 10.58 -5.57
C ILE A 153 -6.23 9.38 -6.39
N ALA A 154 -6.53 9.58 -7.66
CA ALA A 154 -7.00 8.50 -8.51
C ALA A 154 -5.94 7.42 -8.75
N VAL A 155 -4.67 7.79 -8.95
CA VAL A 155 -3.58 6.83 -9.17
C VAL A 155 -3.17 6.10 -7.89
N MET A 156 -3.25 6.77 -6.74
CA MET A 156 -2.84 6.20 -5.44
C MET A 156 -3.95 5.40 -4.74
N ASN A 157 -5.13 5.26 -5.33
CA ASN A 157 -6.25 4.58 -4.69
C ASN A 157 -5.97 3.07 -4.55
N PRO A 158 -5.94 2.52 -3.32
CA PRO A 158 -5.61 1.11 -3.06
C PRO A 158 -6.64 0.10 -3.61
N ASP A 159 -7.85 0.54 -3.94
CA ASP A 159 -8.87 -0.31 -4.57
C ASP A 159 -8.51 -0.70 -6.02
N HIS A 160 -7.49 -0.07 -6.57
CA HIS A 160 -6.98 -0.29 -7.92
C HIS A 160 -5.61 -0.96 -7.86
N SER A 161 -5.60 -2.28 -7.73
CA SER A 161 -4.37 -3.07 -7.85
C SER A 161 -4.04 -3.32 -9.32
N GLY A 162 -2.88 -2.86 -9.76
CA GLY A 162 -2.32 -3.16 -11.07
C GLY A 162 -2.25 -1.96 -12.03
N SER A 163 -1.48 -2.15 -13.11
CA SER A 163 -1.30 -1.17 -14.17
C SER A 163 -2.62 -0.78 -14.82
N GLY A 164 -2.85 0.50 -15.01
CA GLY A 164 -4.05 0.93 -15.70
C GLY A 164 -4.36 2.41 -15.64
N ILE A 165 -5.56 2.72 -16.11
CA ILE A 165 -6.12 4.06 -16.08
C ILE A 165 -7.19 4.12 -15.00
N HIS A 166 -6.98 4.99 -14.02
CA HIS A 166 -7.87 5.21 -12.88
C HIS A 166 -8.47 6.61 -12.96
N ARG A 167 -9.80 6.70 -13.01
CA ARG A 167 -10.47 7.99 -13.12
C ARG A 167 -10.89 8.46 -11.73
N PHE A 168 -10.59 9.71 -11.41
CA PHE A 168 -11.00 10.31 -10.14
C PHE A 168 -12.53 10.27 -9.99
N ALA A 169 -12.97 9.90 -8.81
CA ALA A 169 -14.36 10.01 -8.37
C ALA A 169 -14.39 10.68 -6.98
N PRO A 170 -15.36 11.59 -6.70
CA PRO A 170 -15.44 12.26 -5.39
C PRO A 170 -15.48 11.30 -4.20
N ALA A 171 -16.04 10.10 -4.37
CA ALA A 171 -16.04 9.05 -3.34
C ALA A 171 -14.64 8.64 -2.89
N MET A 172 -13.62 8.75 -3.74
CA MET A 172 -12.21 8.46 -3.37
C MET A 172 -11.70 9.44 -2.31
N LEU A 173 -12.07 10.72 -2.42
CA LEU A 173 -11.71 11.73 -1.43
C LEU A 173 -12.41 11.46 -0.09
N ASP A 174 -13.67 11.03 -0.13
CA ASP A 174 -14.41 10.66 1.08
C ASP A 174 -13.84 9.41 1.73
N SER A 175 -13.40 8.42 0.94
CA SER A 175 -12.69 7.24 1.44
C SER A 175 -11.37 7.62 2.13
N LEU A 176 -10.56 8.51 1.54
CA LEU A 176 -9.32 8.99 2.16
C LEU A 176 -9.58 9.72 3.48
N LYS A 177 -10.60 10.57 3.54
CA LYS A 177 -10.99 11.25 4.78
C LYS A 177 -11.42 10.24 5.85
N ALA A 178 -12.23 9.25 5.45
CA ALA A 178 -12.68 8.19 6.35
C ALA A 178 -11.50 7.35 6.88
N GLN A 179 -10.53 7.01 6.02
CA GLN A 179 -9.31 6.32 6.43
C GLN A 179 -8.49 7.17 7.41
N GLN A 180 -8.31 8.45 7.14
CA GLN A 180 -7.57 9.36 8.03
C GLN A 180 -8.26 9.52 9.38
N GLN A 181 -9.60 9.62 9.38
CA GLN A 181 -10.38 9.65 10.60
C GLN A 181 -10.25 8.35 11.38
N LEU A 182 -10.39 7.20 10.70
CA LEU A 182 -10.24 5.89 11.33
C LEU A 182 -8.84 5.71 11.92
N LEU A 183 -7.78 6.17 11.25
CA LEU A 183 -6.42 6.12 11.78
C LEU A 183 -6.29 6.90 13.09
N SER A 184 -6.84 8.11 13.14
CA SER A 184 -6.87 8.92 14.37
C SER A 184 -7.66 8.24 15.50
N GLU A 185 -8.80 7.61 15.17
CA GLU A 185 -9.60 6.84 16.13
C GLU A 185 -8.83 5.62 16.64
N LEU A 186 -8.08 4.92 15.78
CA LEU A 186 -7.27 3.75 16.16
C LEU A 186 -6.11 4.11 17.11
N GLU A 187 -5.40 5.21 16.84
CA GLU A 187 -4.34 5.70 17.75
C GLU A 187 -4.93 6.01 19.14
N HIS A 188 -6.05 6.72 19.17
CA HIS A 188 -6.75 7.03 20.40
C HIS A 188 -7.24 5.77 21.12
N ALA A 189 -7.78 4.80 20.39
CA ALA A 189 -8.27 3.54 20.93
C ALA A 189 -7.15 2.70 21.58
N LEU A 190 -5.95 2.70 20.99
CA LEU A 190 -4.77 2.06 21.58
C LEU A 190 -4.39 2.69 22.90
N ASP A 191 -4.42 4.02 23.00
CA ASP A 191 -4.07 4.75 24.21
C ASP A 191 -5.12 4.60 25.32
N ASN A 192 -6.40 4.44 24.96
CA ASN A 192 -7.52 4.31 25.90
C ASN A 192 -7.94 2.86 26.20
N HIS A 193 -7.15 1.88 25.74
CA HIS A 193 -7.43 0.47 26.02
C HIS A 193 -8.82 -0.02 25.52
N GLU A 194 -9.27 0.49 24.39
CA GLU A 194 -10.56 0.12 23.79
C GLU A 194 -10.51 -1.25 23.11
N PHE A 195 -9.30 -1.79 22.89
CA PHE A 195 -9.14 -3.12 22.33
C PHE A 195 -9.26 -4.21 23.40
N THR A 196 -9.89 -5.31 23.00
CA THR A 196 -10.00 -6.54 23.78
C THR A 196 -9.83 -7.74 22.84
N PHE A 197 -9.98 -8.94 23.37
CA PHE A 197 -9.97 -10.15 22.55
C PHE A 197 -11.09 -11.10 22.98
N PHE A 198 -11.57 -11.86 22.00
CA PHE A 198 -12.45 -13.00 22.24
C PHE A 198 -11.64 -14.27 22.07
N LEU A 199 -12.06 -15.31 22.78
CA LEU A 199 -11.39 -16.61 22.73
C LEU A 199 -12.21 -17.59 21.92
N GLN A 200 -11.65 -18.07 20.82
CA GLN A 200 -12.24 -19.13 20.01
C GLN A 200 -11.65 -20.49 20.40
N PRO A 201 -12.45 -21.46 20.88
CA PRO A 201 -11.94 -22.75 21.28
C PRO A 201 -11.46 -23.57 20.09
N LYS A 202 -10.27 -24.18 20.23
CA LYS A 202 -9.71 -25.19 19.32
C LYS A 202 -9.99 -26.57 19.90
N CYS A 203 -10.79 -27.38 19.20
CA CYS A 203 -11.23 -28.70 19.67
C CYS A 203 -10.50 -29.81 18.92
N ASN A 204 -10.17 -30.87 19.61
CA ASN A 204 -9.75 -32.11 18.97
C ASN A 204 -10.94 -32.72 18.21
N SER A 205 -10.77 -33.02 16.93
CA SER A 205 -11.81 -33.46 16.01
C SER A 205 -12.44 -34.83 16.43
N MET A 206 -11.66 -35.68 17.08
CA MET A 206 -12.10 -37.02 17.51
C MET A 206 -12.73 -37.02 18.90
N THR A 207 -12.08 -36.35 19.86
CA THR A 207 -12.51 -36.38 21.27
C THR A 207 -13.48 -35.25 21.63
N ARG A 208 -13.60 -34.23 20.79
CA ARG A 208 -14.35 -32.98 21.07
C ARG A 208 -13.82 -32.17 22.26
N ALA A 209 -12.73 -32.60 22.88
CA ALA A 209 -12.12 -31.85 23.98
C ALA A 209 -11.47 -30.57 23.49
N ILE A 210 -11.57 -29.50 24.29
CA ILE A 210 -10.84 -28.22 24.03
C ILE A 210 -9.38 -28.49 24.31
N VAL A 211 -8.55 -28.27 23.30
CA VAL A 211 -7.08 -28.46 23.35
C VAL A 211 -6.29 -27.14 23.31
N GLY A 212 -6.97 -26.04 23.08
CA GLY A 212 -6.41 -24.70 23.05
C GLY A 212 -7.48 -23.66 22.72
N MET A 213 -7.09 -22.40 22.72
CA MET A 213 -7.94 -21.28 22.31
C MET A 213 -7.14 -20.35 21.40
N GLU A 214 -7.83 -19.60 20.55
CA GLU A 214 -7.27 -18.54 19.74
C GLU A 214 -7.80 -17.20 20.22
N ALA A 215 -6.90 -16.25 20.47
CA ALA A 215 -7.27 -14.90 20.84
C ALA A 215 -7.50 -14.06 19.59
N LEU A 216 -8.73 -13.65 19.39
CA LEU A 216 -9.19 -12.86 18.25
C LEU A 216 -9.50 -11.45 18.71
N VAL A 217 -8.71 -10.47 18.26
CA VAL A 217 -8.88 -9.08 18.63
C VAL A 217 -10.28 -8.56 18.30
N ARG A 218 -10.78 -7.65 19.15
CA ARG A 218 -12.03 -6.91 18.98
C ARG A 218 -11.82 -5.48 19.43
N TRP A 219 -12.40 -4.54 18.72
CA TRP A 219 -12.40 -3.15 19.12
C TRP A 219 -13.76 -2.77 19.71
N ASN A 220 -13.76 -2.44 20.99
CA ASN A 220 -14.94 -1.95 21.71
C ASN A 220 -15.05 -0.44 21.52
N HIS A 221 -15.51 -0.04 20.33
CA HIS A 221 -15.64 1.37 20.01
C HIS A 221 -16.74 2.04 20.85
N PRO A 222 -16.50 3.23 21.44
CA PRO A 222 -17.45 3.88 22.38
C PRO A 222 -18.86 4.10 21.83
N THR A 223 -18.98 4.38 20.52
CA THR A 223 -20.26 4.71 19.88
C THR A 223 -20.73 3.65 18.87
N ARG A 224 -19.80 2.89 18.25
CA ARG A 224 -20.11 1.88 17.22
C ARG A 224 -20.27 0.47 17.78
N GLY A 225 -19.96 0.27 19.07
CA GLY A 225 -19.95 -1.04 19.70
C GLY A 225 -18.75 -1.91 19.26
N CYS A 226 -18.96 -3.23 19.13
CA CYS A 226 -17.88 -4.15 18.77
C CYS A 226 -17.57 -4.10 17.27
N VAL A 227 -16.48 -3.45 16.88
CA VAL A 227 -16.00 -3.33 15.49
C VAL A 227 -15.18 -4.56 15.12
N GLN A 228 -15.40 -5.09 13.91
CA GLN A 228 -14.73 -6.30 13.42
C GLN A 228 -13.32 -6.01 12.91
N PRO A 229 -12.38 -6.97 13.06
CA PRO A 229 -11.00 -6.80 12.60
C PRO A 229 -10.87 -6.44 11.11
N SER A 230 -11.75 -6.96 10.24
CA SER A 230 -11.74 -6.66 8.82
C SER A 230 -11.89 -5.17 8.48
N GLU A 231 -12.42 -4.36 9.41
CA GLU A 231 -12.60 -2.92 9.21
C GLU A 231 -11.33 -2.11 9.52
N PHE A 232 -10.49 -2.58 10.44
CA PHE A 232 -9.35 -1.78 10.93
C PHE A 232 -7.97 -2.44 10.75
N MET A 233 -7.89 -3.78 10.65
CA MET A 233 -6.61 -4.48 10.52
C MET A 233 -5.80 -4.03 9.30
N PRO A 234 -6.39 -3.88 8.08
CA PRO A 234 -5.60 -3.45 6.92
C PRO A 234 -4.93 -2.08 7.12
N LEU A 235 -5.60 -1.16 7.82
CA LEU A 235 -5.05 0.16 8.09
C LEU A 235 -3.93 0.10 9.14
N LEU A 236 -4.08 -0.72 10.19
CA LEU A 236 -3.02 -0.93 11.18
C LEU A 236 -1.78 -1.59 10.58
N GLU A 237 -1.96 -2.54 9.67
CA GLU A 237 -0.86 -3.20 8.95
C GLU A 237 -0.11 -2.21 8.05
N SER A 238 -0.84 -1.45 7.23
CA SER A 238 -0.24 -0.49 6.29
C SER A 238 0.50 0.67 6.98
N THR A 239 0.09 1.04 8.20
CA THR A 239 0.71 2.12 8.99
C THR A 239 1.76 1.62 9.98
N GLY A 240 1.89 0.30 10.18
CA GLY A 240 2.78 -0.30 11.17
C GLY A 240 2.26 -0.24 12.62
N LEU A 241 1.09 0.33 12.85
CA LEU A 241 0.46 0.38 14.19
C LEU A 241 0.03 -1.00 14.70
N ILE A 242 -0.04 -1.98 13.81
CA ILE A 242 -0.37 -3.37 14.15
C ILE A 242 0.53 -3.90 15.26
N SER A 243 1.82 -3.60 15.25
CA SER A 243 2.77 -4.07 16.26
C SER A 243 2.47 -3.55 17.68
N ARG A 244 1.88 -2.36 17.80
CA ARG A 244 1.43 -1.83 19.11
C ARG A 244 0.19 -2.58 19.60
N LEU A 245 -0.74 -2.86 18.70
CA LEU A 245 -1.96 -3.63 19.00
C LEU A 245 -1.59 -5.07 19.40
N ASP A 246 -0.74 -5.72 18.63
CA ASP A 246 -0.38 -7.11 18.86
C ASP A 246 0.33 -7.29 20.21
N GLN A 247 1.31 -6.45 20.53
CA GLN A 247 1.96 -6.45 21.85
C GLN A 247 0.95 -6.22 23.00
N TYR A 248 0.01 -5.30 22.84
CA TYR A 248 -1.05 -5.08 23.81
C TYR A 248 -1.92 -6.33 24.02
N ILE A 249 -2.33 -7.00 22.95
CA ILE A 249 -3.13 -8.23 23.01
C ILE A 249 -2.33 -9.39 23.63
N TRP A 250 -1.04 -9.55 23.25
CA TRP A 250 -0.19 -10.59 23.83
C TRP A 250 -0.08 -10.43 25.35
N GLU A 251 0.13 -9.20 25.82
CA GLU A 251 0.18 -8.91 27.24
C GLU A 251 -1.17 -9.15 27.93
N ALA A 252 -2.28 -8.72 27.33
CA ALA A 252 -3.62 -8.91 27.87
C ALA A 252 -3.99 -10.42 27.98
N VAL A 253 -3.55 -11.23 27.03
CA VAL A 253 -3.70 -12.70 27.08
C VAL A 253 -2.89 -13.28 28.24
N CYS A 254 -1.64 -12.86 28.43
CA CYS A 254 -0.81 -13.31 29.56
C CYS A 254 -1.43 -12.95 30.91
N GLN A 255 -1.96 -11.72 31.05
CA GLN A 255 -2.68 -11.29 32.25
C GLN A 255 -3.91 -12.18 32.52
N THR A 256 -4.61 -12.55 31.48
CA THR A 256 -5.80 -13.41 31.59
C THR A 256 -5.40 -14.82 32.02
N LEU A 257 -4.38 -15.40 31.42
CA LEU A 257 -3.83 -16.70 31.79
C LEU A 257 -3.36 -16.73 33.24
N GLN A 258 -2.66 -15.66 33.70
CA GLN A 258 -2.23 -15.53 35.10
C GLN A 258 -3.42 -15.50 36.07
N LYS A 259 -4.49 -14.75 35.74
CA LYS A 259 -5.72 -14.73 36.56
C LYS A 259 -6.36 -16.11 36.65
N TRP A 260 -6.42 -16.85 35.55
CA TRP A 260 -6.95 -18.20 35.54
C TRP A 260 -6.08 -19.17 36.33
N GLN A 261 -4.76 -19.06 36.22
CA GLN A 261 -3.82 -19.85 37.04
C GLN A 261 -4.05 -19.60 38.52
N ALA A 262 -4.17 -18.35 38.94
CA ALA A 262 -4.42 -17.98 40.35
C ALA A 262 -5.78 -18.46 40.85
N SER A 263 -6.79 -18.59 39.99
CA SER A 263 -8.11 -19.14 40.36
C SER A 263 -8.18 -20.67 40.37
N GLY A 264 -7.08 -21.36 40.04
CA GLY A 264 -7.05 -22.82 39.99
C GLY A 264 -7.81 -23.43 38.79
N SER A 265 -8.06 -22.64 37.75
CA SER A 265 -8.73 -23.11 36.52
C SER A 265 -7.82 -24.04 35.73
N ASN A 266 -8.40 -24.99 34.99
CA ASN A 266 -7.66 -25.79 34.04
C ASN A 266 -7.22 -24.93 32.87
N LEU A 267 -5.90 -24.73 32.74
CA LEU A 267 -5.31 -23.92 31.67
C LEU A 267 -5.17 -24.74 30.40
N VAL A 268 -5.53 -24.11 29.29
CA VAL A 268 -5.22 -24.58 27.95
C VAL A 268 -4.35 -23.54 27.24
N PRO A 269 -3.53 -23.93 26.27
CA PRO A 269 -2.76 -22.99 25.49
C PRO A 269 -3.64 -21.96 24.78
N VAL A 270 -3.20 -20.71 24.76
CA VAL A 270 -3.84 -19.63 23.98
C VAL A 270 -2.88 -19.20 22.88
N SER A 271 -3.33 -19.25 21.65
CA SER A 271 -2.60 -18.74 20.50
C SER A 271 -2.97 -17.27 20.26
N VAL A 272 -1.98 -16.48 19.91
CA VAL A 272 -2.11 -15.09 19.51
C VAL A 272 -1.50 -14.91 18.11
N ASN A 273 -2.11 -14.05 17.30
CA ASN A 273 -1.61 -13.75 15.97
C ASN A 273 -0.31 -12.92 16.07
N VAL A 274 0.58 -13.16 15.12
CA VAL A 274 1.84 -12.43 14.90
C VAL A 274 1.86 -11.99 13.45
N SER A 275 1.98 -10.70 13.19
CA SER A 275 2.01 -10.13 11.85
C SER A 275 3.38 -10.23 11.17
N VAL A 276 3.46 -10.07 9.83
CA VAL A 276 4.76 -9.92 9.11
C VAL A 276 5.51 -8.69 9.64
N VAL A 277 4.77 -7.61 9.91
CA VAL A 277 5.33 -6.36 10.44
C VAL A 277 6.03 -6.61 11.78
N ASP A 278 5.46 -7.46 12.63
CA ASP A 278 6.09 -7.82 13.92
C ASP A 278 7.38 -8.60 13.72
N ILE A 279 7.37 -9.58 12.82
CA ILE A 279 8.53 -10.43 12.55
C ILE A 279 9.71 -9.62 12.01
N VAL A 280 9.42 -8.59 11.22
CA VAL A 280 10.45 -7.73 10.62
C VAL A 280 10.97 -6.69 11.63
N ASN A 281 10.08 -6.13 12.46
CA ASN A 281 10.41 -4.96 13.28
C ASN A 281 10.69 -5.30 14.75
N LEU A 282 10.30 -6.49 15.26
CA LEU A 282 10.39 -6.85 16.68
C LEU A 282 11.18 -8.15 16.88
N ASP A 283 11.81 -8.28 18.03
CA ASP A 283 12.31 -9.57 18.52
C ASP A 283 11.16 -10.31 19.23
N VAL A 284 10.25 -10.87 18.45
CA VAL A 284 9.06 -11.56 18.95
C VAL A 284 9.42 -12.70 19.92
N PRO A 285 10.44 -13.56 19.66
CA PRO A 285 10.87 -14.56 20.63
C PRO A 285 11.26 -14.00 21.99
N GLN A 286 12.00 -12.88 22.01
CA GLN A 286 12.40 -12.23 23.26
C GLN A 286 11.19 -11.64 23.99
N ILE A 287 10.29 -10.95 23.27
CA ILE A 287 9.07 -10.37 23.86
C ILE A 287 8.20 -11.47 24.50
N PHE A 288 8.02 -12.62 23.82
CA PHE A 288 7.26 -13.75 24.36
C PHE A 288 7.92 -14.35 25.61
N SER A 289 9.25 -14.45 25.59
CA SER A 289 10.02 -14.92 26.76
C SER A 289 9.83 -13.98 27.97
N ASP A 290 9.93 -12.69 27.74
CA ASP A 290 9.76 -11.65 28.76
C ASP A 290 8.33 -11.64 29.35
N LEU A 291 7.32 -11.80 28.49
CA LEU A 291 5.92 -11.88 28.90
C LEU A 291 5.66 -13.12 29.76
N VAL A 292 6.13 -14.28 29.33
CA VAL A 292 5.97 -15.55 30.07
C VAL A 292 6.66 -15.47 31.42
N GLU A 293 7.86 -14.89 31.50
CA GLU A 293 8.57 -14.68 32.76
C GLU A 293 7.84 -13.66 33.66
N LYS A 294 7.44 -12.50 33.12
CA LYS A 294 6.73 -11.44 33.82
C LYS A 294 5.45 -11.95 34.50
N TYR A 295 4.67 -12.78 33.80
CA TYR A 295 3.39 -13.30 34.29
C TYR A 295 3.51 -14.69 34.94
N GLN A 296 4.72 -15.23 35.07
CA GLN A 296 5.01 -16.53 35.67
C GLN A 296 4.19 -17.68 35.09
N LEU A 297 4.11 -17.70 33.77
CA LEU A 297 3.37 -18.71 33.02
C LEU A 297 4.30 -19.84 32.52
N GLU A 298 3.73 -21.02 32.28
CA GLU A 298 4.46 -22.03 31.53
C GLU A 298 4.56 -21.63 30.05
N PRO A 299 5.74 -21.71 29.39
CA PRO A 299 5.90 -21.28 27.99
C PRO A 299 4.93 -21.92 26.99
N LYS A 300 4.46 -23.14 27.27
CA LYS A 300 3.49 -23.84 26.44
C LYS A 300 2.09 -23.20 26.40
N LEU A 301 1.80 -22.27 27.33
CA LEU A 301 0.49 -21.61 27.44
C LEU A 301 0.28 -20.44 26.51
N LEU A 302 1.38 -19.82 26.02
CA LEU A 302 1.34 -18.73 25.02
C LEU A 302 1.92 -19.23 23.70
N LEU A 303 1.13 -19.25 22.65
CA LEU A 303 1.55 -19.75 21.34
C LEU A 303 1.46 -18.64 20.30
N ALA A 304 2.51 -18.49 19.47
CA ALA A 304 2.46 -17.63 18.30
C ALA A 304 1.77 -18.36 17.14
N GLU A 305 0.84 -17.67 16.48
CA GLU A 305 0.18 -18.17 15.27
C GLU A 305 0.59 -17.31 14.06
N ILE A 306 1.17 -17.97 13.07
CA ILE A 306 1.71 -17.36 11.85
C ILE A 306 1.08 -18.05 10.66
N THR A 307 0.61 -17.29 9.67
CA THR A 307 -0.01 -17.86 8.46
C THR A 307 1.04 -18.46 7.51
N GLU A 308 0.63 -19.40 6.65
CA GLU A 308 1.54 -20.04 5.67
C GLU A 308 2.15 -19.04 4.69
N THR A 309 1.38 -18.04 4.25
CA THR A 309 1.84 -16.97 3.36
C THR A 309 3.00 -16.18 3.99
N MET A 310 2.91 -15.92 5.28
CA MET A 310 3.96 -15.23 6.04
C MET A 310 5.25 -16.06 6.15
N LEU A 311 5.14 -17.40 6.26
CA LEU A 311 6.31 -18.28 6.34
C LEU A 311 7.17 -18.27 5.07
N ALA A 312 6.61 -17.94 3.92
CA ALA A 312 7.36 -17.82 2.66
C ALA A 312 8.24 -16.55 2.64
N GLU A 313 7.79 -15.48 3.27
CA GLU A 313 8.43 -14.16 3.28
C GLU A 313 9.35 -13.93 4.50
N THR A 314 9.27 -14.81 5.51
CA THR A 314 10.06 -14.65 6.74
C THR A 314 11.55 -14.95 6.57
N PRO A 315 12.44 -14.20 7.24
CA PRO A 315 13.89 -14.45 7.24
C PRO A 315 14.25 -15.88 7.70
N ARG A 316 15.33 -16.44 7.15
CA ARG A 316 15.75 -17.83 7.44
C ARG A 316 15.99 -18.11 8.94
N TRP A 317 16.41 -17.12 9.72
CA TRP A 317 16.66 -17.27 11.16
C TRP A 317 15.39 -17.53 11.97
N TRP A 318 14.24 -17.04 11.53
CA TRP A 318 12.94 -17.33 12.15
C TRP A 318 12.52 -18.80 11.98
N LYS A 319 12.99 -19.45 10.91
CA LYS A 319 12.68 -20.86 10.60
C LYS A 319 13.45 -21.85 11.49
N THR A 320 14.37 -21.36 12.33
CA THR A 320 15.16 -22.19 13.26
C THR A 320 14.44 -22.21 14.62
N PRO A 321 13.99 -23.36 15.14
CA PRO A 321 13.26 -23.40 16.41
C PRO A 321 14.16 -22.90 17.54
N SER A 322 13.92 -21.70 18.04
CA SER A 322 14.47 -21.30 19.35
C SER A 322 13.63 -22.03 20.43
N ARG A 323 14.28 -22.46 21.52
CA ARG A 323 13.65 -23.24 22.60
C ARG A 323 12.47 -22.55 23.31
N ALA A 324 12.18 -21.29 22.98
CA ALA A 324 11.14 -20.47 23.59
C ALA A 324 9.83 -20.36 22.80
N CYS A 325 9.81 -20.67 21.50
CA CYS A 325 8.62 -20.53 20.65
C CYS A 325 8.24 -21.87 20.02
N THR A 326 7.13 -22.45 20.45
CA THR A 326 6.45 -23.51 19.68
C THR A 326 5.51 -22.86 18.67
N ALA A 327 6.06 -22.38 17.55
CA ALA A 327 5.25 -21.95 16.43
C ALA A 327 4.55 -23.17 15.79
N ARG A 328 3.24 -23.14 15.69
CA ARG A 328 2.47 -24.08 14.85
C ARG A 328 1.89 -23.32 13.68
N ALA A 329 2.26 -23.73 12.46
CA ALA A 329 1.56 -23.31 11.26
C ALA A 329 0.13 -23.90 11.28
N SER A 330 -0.88 -23.05 11.16
CA SER A 330 -2.26 -23.51 10.92
C SER A 330 -2.42 -23.90 9.45
N ARG A 331 -2.93 -25.10 9.19
CA ARG A 331 -3.34 -25.57 7.86
C ARG A 331 -4.76 -25.13 7.58
#